data_729957520af36d9333157e223cad8ff3
#
_entry.id   729957520af36d9333157e223cad8ff3
#
_cell.length_a   1.000
_cell.length_b   1.000
_cell.length_c   1.000
_cell.angle_alpha   90.00
_cell.angle_beta   90.00
_cell.angle_gamma   90.00
#
_symmetry.space_group_name_H-M   'P 1'
#
loop_
_entity.id
_entity.type
_entity.pdbx_description
1 polymer ?
#
loop_
_entity_poly.entity_id
_entity_poly.type
_entity_poly.pdbx_seq_one_letter_code
_entity_poly.pdbx_strand_id
1 'polypeptide(L)'
;MTKTALIVEDEIFVALDLERILLDAGYSVAAIAADSASATEAAPGCGFAFVDVNLRDGPTGPGIAERMARDYGVKVVFVTANPAQIDRGMECALGYIRKPFSEAAILAAAAFATEGEKPANDDIVMLGADIA
;
A
#
# COMPACT_ATOMS: atom_id res chain seq x y z
N MET A 1 -17.18 -0.67 -4.36
CA MET A 1 -15.76 -0.76 -3.99
C MET A 1 -15.49 0.14 -2.81
N THR A 2 -14.80 -0.36 -1.82
CA THR A 2 -14.55 0.44 -0.62
C THR A 2 -13.40 1.41 -0.82
N LYS A 3 -13.57 2.63 -0.34
CA LYS A 3 -12.56 3.68 -0.35
C LYS A 3 -11.84 3.78 1.00
N THR A 4 -11.80 2.68 1.73
CA THR A 4 -11.13 2.61 3.02
C THR A 4 -9.73 2.02 2.84
N ALA A 5 -8.74 2.76 3.28
CA ALA A 5 -7.34 2.39 3.20
C ALA A 5 -6.81 1.85 4.52
N LEU A 6 -5.81 1.00 4.42
CA LEU A 6 -4.96 0.60 5.54
C LEU A 6 -3.55 1.12 5.26
N ILE A 7 -2.92 1.69 6.27
CA ILE A 7 -1.54 2.15 6.19
C ILE A 7 -0.69 1.22 7.04
N VAL A 8 0.28 0.53 6.43
CA VAL A 8 1.18 -0.39 7.12
C VAL A 8 2.58 0.19 7.07
N GLU A 9 2.95 0.90 8.13
CA GLU A 9 4.14 1.73 8.19
C GLU A 9 4.53 1.95 9.65
N ASP A 10 5.79 1.70 10.00
CA ASP A 10 6.26 1.88 11.37
C ASP A 10 6.90 3.25 11.62
N GLU A 11 7.23 4.00 10.58
CA GLU A 11 7.71 5.38 10.71
C GLU A 11 6.51 6.31 10.86
N ILE A 12 6.29 6.80 12.09
CA ILE A 12 5.06 7.52 12.41
C ILE A 12 4.84 8.76 11.53
N PHE A 13 5.90 9.53 11.24
CA PHE A 13 5.73 10.73 10.42
C PHE A 13 5.36 10.41 8.98
N VAL A 14 5.89 9.32 8.43
CA VAL A 14 5.52 8.84 7.11
C VAL A 14 4.05 8.39 7.09
N ALA A 15 3.67 7.62 8.11
CA ALA A 15 2.29 7.13 8.23
C ALA A 15 1.29 8.26 8.35
N LEU A 16 1.60 9.29 9.16
CA LEU A 16 0.71 10.45 9.33
C LEU A 16 0.62 11.28 8.05
N ASP A 17 1.70 11.38 7.29
CA ASP A 17 1.67 12.07 6.01
C ASP A 17 0.80 11.35 4.99
N LEU A 18 0.92 10.02 4.92
CA LEU A 18 0.03 9.21 4.07
C LEU A 18 -1.44 9.39 4.48
N GLU A 19 -1.70 9.33 5.79
CA GLU A 19 -3.05 9.51 6.31
C GLU A 19 -3.62 10.87 5.90
N ARG A 20 -2.85 11.93 6.08
CA ARG A 20 -3.28 13.29 5.70
C ARG A 20 -3.63 13.36 4.22
N ILE A 21 -2.76 12.85 3.36
CA ILE A 21 -2.98 12.87 1.91
C ILE A 21 -4.29 12.16 1.55
N LEU A 22 -4.50 10.99 2.13
CA LEU A 22 -5.69 10.19 1.83
C LEU A 22 -6.97 10.82 2.36
N LEU A 23 -6.94 11.29 3.61
CA LEU A 23 -8.12 11.93 4.20
C LEU A 23 -8.50 13.20 3.45
N ASP A 24 -7.52 14.02 3.07
CA ASP A 24 -7.77 15.26 2.32
C ASP A 24 -8.40 14.98 0.94
N ALA A 25 -8.15 13.81 0.38
CA ALA A 25 -8.70 13.42 -0.92
C ALA A 25 -10.05 12.69 -0.80
N GLY A 26 -10.57 12.54 0.41
CA GLY A 26 -11.89 11.94 0.63
C GLY A 26 -11.89 10.45 0.91
N TYR A 27 -10.73 9.83 1.06
CA TYR A 27 -10.66 8.42 1.47
C TYR A 27 -10.79 8.30 2.98
N SER A 28 -11.22 7.12 3.43
CA SER A 28 -11.20 6.76 4.84
C SER A 28 -9.94 5.96 5.14
N VAL A 29 -9.41 6.09 6.36
CA VAL A 29 -8.25 5.32 6.80
C VAL A 29 -8.68 4.49 8.01
N ALA A 30 -8.64 3.18 7.88
CA ALA A 30 -9.09 2.27 8.94
C ALA A 30 -8.12 2.26 10.12
N ALA A 31 -6.82 2.24 9.83
CA ALA A 31 -5.80 2.16 10.86
C ALA A 31 -4.41 2.46 10.28
N ILE A 32 -3.49 2.74 11.18
CA ILE A 32 -2.06 2.74 10.90
C ILE A 32 -1.48 1.56 11.67
N ALA A 33 -0.91 0.58 10.96
CA ALA A 33 -0.37 -0.63 11.54
C ALA A 33 1.16 -0.64 11.38
N ALA A 34 1.87 -1.03 12.42
CA ALA A 34 3.34 -0.99 12.41
C ALA A 34 3.97 -2.38 12.32
N ASP A 35 3.16 -3.44 12.35
CA ASP A 35 3.65 -4.82 12.32
C ASP A 35 2.58 -5.76 11.72
N SER A 36 2.95 -7.04 11.61
CA SER A 36 2.09 -8.05 11.00
C SER A 36 0.77 -8.24 11.73
N ALA A 37 0.82 -8.29 13.06
CA ALA A 37 -0.38 -8.58 13.86
C ALA A 37 -1.42 -7.48 13.71
N SER A 38 -1.01 -6.21 13.85
CA SER A 38 -1.93 -5.08 13.74
C SER A 38 -2.46 -4.92 12.31
N ALA A 39 -1.62 -5.19 11.30
CA ALA A 39 -2.03 -5.12 9.90
C ALA A 39 -3.09 -6.18 9.60
N THR A 40 -2.87 -7.41 10.03
CA THR A 40 -3.80 -8.51 9.80
C THR A 40 -5.14 -8.25 10.48
N GLU A 41 -5.10 -7.70 11.69
CA GLU A 41 -6.32 -7.37 12.43
C GLU A 41 -7.14 -6.30 11.74
N ALA A 42 -6.49 -5.31 11.15
CA ALA A 42 -7.17 -4.18 10.51
C ALA A 42 -7.58 -4.43 9.05
N ALA A 43 -7.02 -5.46 8.41
CA ALA A 43 -7.21 -5.69 6.97
C ALA A 43 -8.65 -5.97 6.54
N PRO A 44 -9.48 -6.72 7.29
CA PRO A 44 -10.85 -6.98 6.85
C PRO A 44 -11.64 -5.69 6.67
N GLY A 45 -12.31 -5.56 5.52
CA GLY A 45 -13.10 -4.37 5.20
C GLY A 45 -12.33 -3.25 4.52
N CYS A 46 -11.01 -3.36 4.41
CA CYS A 46 -10.22 -2.38 3.66
C CYS A 46 -10.21 -2.72 2.18
N GLY A 47 -10.30 -1.71 1.32
CA GLY A 47 -10.26 -1.91 -0.12
C GLY A 47 -8.84 -1.92 -0.65
N PHE A 48 -7.97 -1.12 -0.06
CA PHE A 48 -6.58 -1.01 -0.50
C PHE A 48 -5.66 -0.68 0.69
N ALA A 49 -4.37 -0.86 0.48
CA ALA A 49 -3.38 -0.60 1.51
C ALA A 49 -2.08 -0.07 0.91
N PHE A 50 -1.43 0.83 1.64
CA PHE A 50 -0.05 1.23 1.39
C PHE A 50 0.82 0.53 2.42
N VAL A 51 1.82 -0.21 1.96
CA VAL A 51 2.61 -1.12 2.81
C VAL A 51 4.10 -0.86 2.62
N ASP A 52 4.83 -0.62 3.73
CA ASP A 52 6.28 -0.61 3.67
C ASP A 52 6.82 -2.05 3.78
N VAL A 53 7.99 -2.27 3.21
CA VAL A 53 8.66 -3.57 3.27
C VAL A 53 9.20 -3.85 4.66
N ASN A 54 9.88 -2.86 5.25
CA ASN A 54 10.51 -3.01 6.56
C ASN A 54 9.63 -2.40 7.65
N LEU A 55 9.23 -3.22 8.61
CA LEU A 55 8.32 -2.86 9.68
C LEU A 55 8.96 -3.14 11.02
N ARG A 56 8.21 -2.89 12.10
CA ARG A 56 8.70 -3.09 13.46
C ARG A 56 9.20 -4.52 13.69
N ASP A 57 8.54 -5.51 13.11
CA ASP A 57 8.88 -6.93 13.27
C ASP A 57 9.76 -7.48 12.15
N GLY A 58 10.39 -6.60 11.35
CA GLY A 58 11.35 -7.00 10.33
C GLY A 58 10.86 -6.77 8.90
N PRO A 59 11.44 -7.44 7.91
CA PRO A 59 11.04 -7.26 6.50
C PRO A 59 9.76 -8.05 6.19
N THR A 60 8.70 -7.81 6.95
CA THR A 60 7.46 -8.57 6.92
C THR A 60 6.42 -8.02 5.96
N GLY A 61 6.66 -6.82 5.40
CA GLY A 61 5.72 -6.16 4.49
C GLY A 61 5.24 -7.03 3.34
N PRO A 62 6.15 -7.67 2.59
CA PRO A 62 5.72 -8.52 1.46
C PRO A 62 4.81 -9.67 1.87
N GLY A 63 5.10 -10.34 2.98
CA GLY A 63 4.25 -11.43 3.49
C GLY A 63 2.88 -10.93 3.93
N ILE A 64 2.83 -9.76 4.55
CA ILE A 64 1.57 -9.13 4.94
C ILE A 64 0.75 -8.81 3.69
N ALA A 65 1.38 -8.21 2.67
CA ALA A 65 0.72 -7.86 1.42
C ALA A 65 0.10 -9.08 0.75
N GLU A 66 0.84 -10.17 0.67
CA GLU A 66 0.36 -11.42 0.08
C GLU A 66 -0.85 -11.94 0.83
N ARG A 67 -0.78 -11.96 2.16
CA ARG A 67 -1.88 -12.44 2.99
C ARG A 67 -3.13 -11.57 2.84
N MET A 68 -2.97 -10.25 2.87
CA MET A 68 -4.10 -9.34 2.72
C MET A 68 -4.77 -9.46 1.36
N ALA A 69 -3.97 -9.56 0.30
CA ALA A 69 -4.50 -9.70 -1.04
C ALA A 69 -5.24 -11.02 -1.21
N ARG A 70 -4.65 -12.11 -0.72
CA ARG A 70 -5.21 -13.45 -0.87
C ARG A 70 -6.46 -13.65 0.00
N ASP A 71 -6.41 -13.25 1.26
CA ASP A 71 -7.47 -13.58 2.23
C ASP A 71 -8.60 -12.58 2.24
N TYR A 72 -8.33 -11.31 1.90
CA TYR A 72 -9.31 -10.23 2.03
C TYR A 72 -9.52 -9.43 0.74
N GLY A 73 -8.78 -9.74 -0.32
CA GLY A 73 -8.92 -9.02 -1.59
C GLY A 73 -8.42 -7.59 -1.55
N VAL A 74 -7.56 -7.24 -0.60
CA VAL A 74 -7.02 -5.89 -0.47
C VAL A 74 -6.06 -5.61 -1.62
N LYS A 75 -6.21 -4.46 -2.27
CA LYS A 75 -5.28 -4.01 -3.31
C LYS A 75 -4.08 -3.35 -2.65
N VAL A 76 -2.88 -3.86 -2.89
CA VAL A 76 -1.68 -3.42 -2.18
C VAL A 76 -0.78 -2.60 -3.09
N VAL A 77 -0.29 -1.48 -2.57
CA VAL A 77 0.78 -0.68 -3.18
C VAL A 77 1.89 -0.54 -2.14
N PHE A 78 3.09 -0.97 -2.48
CA PHE A 78 4.24 -0.78 -1.59
C PHE A 78 4.72 0.66 -1.62
N VAL A 79 5.13 1.19 -0.48
CA VAL A 79 5.79 2.49 -0.36
C VAL A 79 7.06 2.26 0.44
N THR A 80 8.22 2.29 -0.22
CA THR A 80 9.46 1.83 0.41
C THR A 80 10.67 2.60 -0.07
N ALA A 81 11.67 2.74 0.81
CA ALA A 81 12.99 3.23 0.45
C ALA A 81 13.86 2.14 -0.20
N ASN A 82 13.43 0.87 -0.09
CA ASN A 82 14.22 -0.29 -0.51
C ASN A 82 13.44 -1.19 -1.48
N PRO A 83 13.14 -0.69 -2.68
CA PRO A 83 12.34 -1.47 -3.63
C PRO A 83 13.00 -2.78 -4.05
N ALA A 84 14.33 -2.88 -3.92
CA ALA A 84 15.04 -4.13 -4.23
C ALA A 84 14.66 -5.29 -3.31
N GLN A 85 14.08 -5.00 -2.15
CA GLN A 85 13.62 -6.03 -1.22
C GLN A 85 12.25 -6.59 -1.58
N ILE A 86 11.57 -5.97 -2.53
CA ILE A 86 10.29 -6.50 -3.01
C ILE A 86 10.62 -7.65 -3.98
N ASP A 87 10.08 -8.82 -3.68
CA ASP A 87 10.22 -9.97 -4.55
C ASP A 87 9.43 -9.70 -5.84
N ARG A 88 10.09 -9.87 -6.99
CA ARG A 88 9.44 -9.68 -8.30
C ARG A 88 8.30 -10.65 -8.54
N GLY A 89 8.28 -11.76 -7.81
CA GLY A 89 7.17 -12.72 -7.87
C GLY A 89 5.94 -12.28 -7.09
N MET A 90 5.96 -11.12 -6.45
CA MET A 90 4.83 -10.62 -5.65
C MET A 90 3.74 -10.05 -6.55
N GLU A 91 3.06 -10.93 -7.26
CA GLU A 91 1.98 -10.52 -8.17
C GLU A 91 0.73 -10.03 -7.45
N CYS A 92 0.69 -10.21 -6.14
CA CYS A 92 -0.43 -9.75 -5.32
C CYS A 92 -0.48 -8.23 -5.20
N ALA A 93 0.62 -7.53 -5.43
CA ALA A 93 0.68 -6.07 -5.32
C ALA A 93 0.49 -5.43 -6.68
N LEU A 94 -0.18 -4.27 -6.69
CA LEU A 94 -0.37 -3.49 -7.92
C LEU A 94 0.93 -2.84 -8.38
N GLY A 95 1.75 -2.37 -7.43
CA GLY A 95 2.98 -1.70 -7.75
C GLY A 95 3.68 -1.18 -6.51
N TYR A 96 4.69 -0.32 -6.72
CA TYR A 96 5.35 0.34 -5.61
C TYR A 96 5.69 1.79 -5.94
N ILE A 97 5.86 2.57 -4.89
CA ILE A 97 6.31 3.96 -4.93
C ILE A 97 7.55 4.06 -4.06
N ARG A 98 8.62 4.66 -4.58
CA ARG A 98 9.85 4.84 -3.82
C ARG A 98 9.75 6.05 -2.90
N LYS A 99 10.23 5.91 -1.68
CA LYS A 99 10.38 7.05 -0.76
C LYS A 99 11.60 7.88 -1.16
N PRO A 100 11.56 9.20 -1.04
CA PRO A 100 10.43 10.01 -0.62
C PRO A 100 9.37 10.09 -1.74
N PHE A 101 8.10 10.01 -1.36
CA PHE A 101 7.00 10.02 -2.32
C PHE A 101 6.44 11.42 -2.53
N SER A 102 5.78 11.63 -3.66
CA SER A 102 4.99 12.83 -3.89
C SER A 102 3.53 12.55 -3.53
N GLU A 103 2.80 13.60 -3.17
CA GLU A 103 1.37 13.51 -2.92
C GLU A 103 0.64 13.01 -4.17
N ALA A 104 1.05 13.52 -5.35
CA ALA A 104 0.45 13.11 -6.62
C ALA A 104 0.59 11.61 -6.87
N ALA A 105 1.74 11.01 -6.54
CA ALA A 105 1.95 9.57 -6.70
C ALA A 105 1.04 8.76 -5.79
N ILE A 106 0.89 9.18 -4.53
CA ILE A 106 0.01 8.50 -3.58
C ILE A 106 -1.44 8.55 -4.06
N LEU A 107 -1.92 9.72 -4.52
CA LEU A 107 -3.28 9.87 -4.99
C LEU A 107 -3.54 9.09 -6.29
N ALA A 108 -2.56 9.06 -7.19
CA ALA A 108 -2.67 8.26 -8.42
C ALA A 108 -2.76 6.76 -8.10
N ALA A 109 -1.98 6.29 -7.14
CA ALA A 109 -2.02 4.90 -6.70
C ALA A 109 -3.35 4.55 -6.03
N ALA A 110 -3.88 5.44 -5.21
CA ALA A 110 -5.18 5.24 -4.56
C ALA A 110 -6.30 5.16 -5.60
N ALA A 111 -6.27 6.03 -6.60
CA ALA A 111 -7.25 5.99 -7.68
C ALA A 111 -7.15 4.70 -8.49
N PHE A 112 -5.94 4.25 -8.77
CA PHE A 112 -5.74 2.99 -9.46
C PHE A 112 -6.32 1.82 -8.64
N ALA A 113 -6.06 1.80 -7.34
CA ALA A 113 -6.52 0.72 -6.46
C ALA A 113 -8.05 0.69 -6.34
N THR A 114 -8.71 1.84 -6.35
CA THR A 114 -10.16 1.93 -6.14
C THR A 114 -10.96 1.96 -7.43
N GLU A 115 -10.44 2.54 -8.50
CA GLU A 115 -11.16 2.74 -9.76
C GLU A 115 -10.63 1.88 -10.90
N GLY A 116 -9.46 1.26 -10.72
CA GLY A 116 -8.89 0.35 -11.70
C GLY A 116 -8.21 1.01 -12.89
N GLU A 117 -8.15 2.33 -12.93
CA GLU A 117 -7.48 3.04 -14.01
C GLU A 117 -5.97 3.05 -13.81
N LYS A 118 -5.26 2.65 -14.87
CA LYS A 118 -3.81 2.62 -14.85
C LYS A 118 -3.25 4.02 -14.61
N PRO A 119 -2.36 4.20 -13.63
CA PRO A 119 -1.88 5.53 -13.30
C PRO A 119 -0.96 6.10 -14.40
N ALA A 120 -1.09 7.39 -14.66
CA ALA A 120 -0.21 8.12 -15.57
C ALA A 120 0.89 8.83 -14.80
N ASN A 121 1.38 8.24 -13.72
CA ASN A 121 2.41 8.82 -12.85
C ASN A 121 3.64 7.93 -12.89
N ASP A 122 4.77 8.47 -13.32
CA ASP A 122 6.01 7.71 -13.51
C ASP A 122 6.66 7.25 -12.22
N ASP A 123 6.25 7.81 -11.08
CA ASP A 123 6.79 7.40 -9.77
C ASP A 123 6.19 6.08 -9.30
N ILE A 124 5.15 5.60 -9.97
CA ILE A 124 4.54 4.31 -9.66
C ILE A 124 5.11 3.26 -10.59
N VAL A 125 5.79 2.28 -10.01
CA VAL A 125 6.31 1.14 -10.77
C VAL A 125 5.34 -0.02 -10.64
N MET A 126 4.83 -0.48 -11.75
CA MET A 126 3.84 -1.55 -11.77
C MET A 126 4.47 -2.90 -11.48
N LEU A 127 3.75 -3.73 -10.72
CA LEU A 127 4.12 -5.12 -10.40
C LEU A 127 3.01 -6.05 -10.89
N GLY A 128 3.29 -7.35 -10.92
CA GLY A 128 2.31 -8.33 -11.33
C GLY A 128 2.33 -8.62 -12.82
N ALA A 129 1.94 -9.84 -13.17
CA ALA A 129 2.03 -10.35 -14.52
C ALA A 129 0.90 -9.88 -15.45
N ASP A 130 -0.19 -9.43 -14.89
CA ASP A 130 -1.41 -9.06 -15.63
C ASP A 130 -1.52 -7.57 -15.93
N ILE A 131 -0.43 -6.86 -15.82
CA ILE A 131 -0.38 -5.41 -16.05
C ILE A 131 -0.35 -5.08 -17.54
N ALA A 132 0.01 -6.03 -18.32
CA ALA A 132 0.20 -5.83 -19.74
C ALA A 132 -1.03 -5.24 -20.45
#